data_ea51b50e1f0706429763e9c5cbb7236c
#
_entry.id   ea51b50e1f0706429763e9c5cbb7236c
#
_cell.length_a   1.000
_cell.length_b   1.000
_cell.length_c   1.000
_cell.angle_alpha   90.00
_cell.angle_beta   90.00
_cell.angle_gamma   90.00
#
_symmetry.space_group_name_H-M   'P 1'
#
loop_
_entity.id
_entity.type
_entity.pdbx_description
1 polymer ?
#
loop_
_entity_poly.entity_id
_entity_poly.type
_entity_poly.pdbx_seq_one_letter_code
_entity_poly.pdbx_strand_id
1 'polypeptide(L)'
;MIKNDPEKRWVNGSIGTIHDIAEKKIKVKINHKIYEVKKEKWDRIQYSYDDDQQEILENVTGSFKQYPMRLAWAITIHKSQGQTFEKVIIDMSQGSFAPGQLYVALSRCISLEGIELLRPLKKSDVIVNKQLIGFQDRLI
;
A
#
# COMPACT_ATOMS: atom_id res chain seq x y z
N MET A 1 7.13 3.27 -3.73
CA MET A 1 6.88 4.74 -3.81
C MET A 1 5.73 5.09 -2.87
N ILE A 2 5.71 6.26 -2.22
CA ILE A 2 4.67 6.68 -1.26
C ILE A 2 3.88 7.91 -1.71
N LYS A 3 4.07 8.34 -2.96
CA LYS A 3 3.32 9.44 -3.59
C LYS A 3 3.25 9.19 -5.10
N ASN A 4 2.15 9.60 -5.72
CA ASN A 4 2.03 9.59 -7.17
C ASN A 4 3.03 10.56 -7.79
N ASP A 5 3.63 10.18 -8.90
CA ASP A 5 4.49 11.08 -9.65
C ASP A 5 3.66 12.07 -10.49
N PRO A 6 3.99 13.37 -10.47
CA PRO A 6 3.28 14.36 -11.29
C PRO A 6 3.35 14.04 -12.79
N GLU A 7 4.46 13.46 -13.26
CA GLU A 7 4.66 13.04 -14.66
C GLU A 7 4.09 11.64 -14.97
N LYS A 8 3.35 11.03 -14.02
CA LYS A 8 2.71 9.71 -14.16
C LYS A 8 3.68 8.56 -14.44
N ARG A 9 4.96 8.69 -14.05
CA ARG A 9 5.99 7.64 -14.22
C ARG A 9 5.79 6.47 -13.26
N TRP A 10 5.19 6.72 -12.10
CA TRP A 10 4.78 5.72 -11.09
C TRP A 10 3.60 6.23 -10.28
N VAL A 11 2.96 5.31 -9.57
CA VAL A 11 1.87 5.61 -8.63
C VAL A 11 2.28 5.25 -7.20
N ASN A 12 1.53 5.77 -6.24
CA ASN A 12 1.67 5.34 -4.84
C ASN A 12 1.49 3.82 -4.74
N GLY A 13 2.39 3.16 -4.02
CA GLY A 13 2.44 1.70 -3.95
C GLY A 13 3.37 1.06 -4.98
N SER A 14 3.80 1.74 -6.05
CA SER A 14 4.76 1.19 -7.00
C SER A 14 6.03 0.73 -6.30
N ILE A 15 6.46 -0.50 -6.60
CA ILE A 15 7.69 -1.10 -6.10
C ILE A 15 8.80 -0.90 -7.14
N GLY A 16 9.98 -0.61 -6.68
CA GLY A 16 11.16 -0.46 -7.52
C GLY A 16 12.42 -0.84 -6.77
N THR A 17 13.51 -0.99 -7.48
CA THR A 17 14.84 -1.24 -6.93
C THR A 17 15.69 0.01 -7.08
N ILE A 18 16.42 0.37 -6.03
CA ILE A 18 17.39 1.46 -6.11
C ILE A 18 18.47 1.05 -7.12
N HIS A 19 18.64 1.88 -8.15
CA HIS A 19 19.63 1.66 -9.20
C HIS A 19 20.93 2.39 -8.92
N ASP A 20 20.84 3.62 -8.39
CA ASP A 20 22.00 4.47 -8.14
C ASP A 20 21.67 5.49 -7.04
N ILE A 21 22.65 5.78 -6.19
CA ILE A 21 22.55 6.79 -5.12
C ILE A 21 23.75 7.72 -5.26
N ALA A 22 23.50 8.97 -5.62
CA ALA A 22 24.47 10.04 -5.58
C ALA A 22 24.05 11.06 -4.49
N GLU A 23 24.95 11.97 -4.15
CA GLU A 23 24.77 12.92 -3.03
C GLU A 23 23.41 13.66 -3.01
N LYS A 24 22.90 14.02 -4.20
CA LYS A 24 21.64 14.78 -4.34
C LYS A 24 20.60 14.09 -5.22
N LYS A 25 20.88 12.87 -5.68
CA LYS A 25 20.05 12.18 -6.67
C LYS A 25 19.91 10.70 -6.33
N ILE A 26 18.72 10.19 -6.41
CA ILE A 26 18.45 8.75 -6.30
C ILE A 26 17.77 8.32 -7.58
N LYS A 27 18.31 7.28 -8.23
CA LYS A 27 17.70 6.64 -9.39
C LYS A 27 17.06 5.33 -8.97
N VAL A 28 15.83 5.12 -9.37
CA VAL A 28 15.04 3.92 -9.07
C VAL A 28 14.61 3.26 -10.36
N LYS A 29 14.78 1.95 -10.43
CA LYS A 29 14.26 1.13 -11.53
C LYS A 29 12.86 0.65 -11.18
N ILE A 30 11.87 1.05 -11.98
CA ILE A 30 10.46 0.64 -11.87
C ILE A 30 10.02 0.14 -13.25
N ASN A 31 9.41 -1.06 -13.31
CA ASN A 31 8.94 -1.65 -14.57
C ASN A 31 10.00 -1.59 -15.70
N HIS A 32 11.23 -2.03 -15.40
CA HIS A 32 12.38 -2.03 -16.31
C HIS A 32 12.91 -0.66 -16.76
N LYS A 33 12.30 0.45 -16.35
CA LYS A 33 12.74 1.82 -16.64
C LYS A 33 13.41 2.44 -15.43
N ILE A 34 14.43 3.25 -15.67
CA ILE A 34 15.18 3.95 -14.62
C ILE A 34 14.70 5.40 -14.57
N TYR A 35 14.32 5.86 -13.39
CA TYR A 35 13.84 7.21 -13.15
C TYR A 35 14.67 7.89 -12.06
N GLU A 36 14.97 9.17 -12.26
CA GLU A 36 15.50 10.03 -11.21
C GLU A 36 14.35 10.46 -10.32
N VAL A 37 14.46 10.18 -9.02
CA VAL A 37 13.47 10.54 -8.01
C VAL A 37 13.92 11.79 -7.30
N LYS A 38 13.07 12.81 -7.29
CA LYS A 38 13.30 14.08 -6.61
C LYS A 38 12.67 14.07 -5.22
N LYS A 39 13.17 14.92 -4.33
CA LYS A 39 12.55 15.15 -3.03
C LYS A 39 11.22 15.88 -3.23
N GLU A 40 10.19 15.39 -2.56
CA GLU A 40 8.86 15.98 -2.49
C GLU A 40 8.67 16.73 -1.17
N LYS A 41 7.78 17.71 -1.19
CA LYS A 41 7.37 18.48 -0.02
C LYS A 41 6.07 17.89 0.56
N TRP A 42 6.02 17.79 1.87
CA TRP A 42 4.81 17.49 2.63
C TRP A 42 4.55 18.62 3.59
N ASP A 43 3.34 19.14 3.54
CA ASP A 43 2.86 20.19 4.44
C ASP A 43 1.90 19.57 5.46
N ARG A 44 2.08 19.96 6.72
CA ARG A 44 1.12 19.69 7.77
C ARG A 44 0.12 20.86 7.78
N ILE A 45 -1.10 20.56 7.37
CA ILE A 45 -2.17 21.53 7.29
C ILE A 45 -3.05 21.38 8.55
N GLN A 46 -3.35 22.50 9.18
CA GLN A 46 -4.36 22.60 10.22
C GLN A 46 -5.51 23.42 9.66
N TYR A 47 -6.70 22.84 9.70
CA TYR A 47 -7.91 23.52 9.28
C TYR A 47 -8.48 24.31 10.46
N SER A 48 -8.88 25.56 10.22
CA SER A 48 -9.66 26.38 11.13
C SER A 48 -10.89 26.92 10.40
N TYR A 49 -11.98 27.10 11.12
CA TYR A 49 -13.17 27.73 10.55
C TYR A 49 -13.14 29.22 10.89
N ASP A 50 -13.37 30.05 9.90
CA ASP A 50 -13.54 31.51 10.04
C ASP A 50 -15.05 31.81 10.07
N ASP A 51 -15.54 32.21 11.24
CA ASP A 51 -16.96 32.48 11.44
C ASP A 51 -17.43 33.75 10.67
N ASP A 52 -16.53 34.71 10.45
CA ASP A 52 -16.86 35.96 9.78
C ASP A 52 -16.99 35.80 8.26
N GLN A 53 -16.10 34.98 7.68
CA GLN A 53 -16.10 34.70 6.24
C GLN A 53 -16.88 33.44 5.87
N GLN A 54 -17.28 32.62 6.87
CA GLN A 54 -17.94 31.32 6.70
C GLN A 54 -17.15 30.36 5.82
N GLU A 55 -15.80 30.40 5.93
CA GLU A 55 -14.89 29.60 5.14
C GLU A 55 -13.94 28.78 6.01
N ILE A 56 -13.46 27.65 5.45
CA ILE A 56 -12.43 26.83 6.07
C ILE A 56 -11.07 27.36 5.63
N LEU A 57 -10.28 27.82 6.59
CA LEU A 57 -8.92 28.29 6.36
C LEU A 57 -7.92 27.13 6.51
N GLU A 58 -6.98 27.05 5.58
CA GLU A 58 -5.87 26.11 5.60
C GLU A 58 -4.60 26.80 6.13
N ASN A 59 -4.17 26.40 7.33
CA ASN A 59 -2.95 26.92 7.94
C ASN A 59 -1.85 25.88 7.86
N VAL A 60 -0.76 26.18 7.15
CA VAL A 60 0.43 25.33 7.10
C VAL A 60 1.23 25.51 8.38
N THR A 61 1.19 24.53 9.28
CA THR A 61 1.88 24.55 10.58
C THR A 61 3.28 23.96 10.54
N GLY A 62 3.65 23.29 9.44
CA GLY A 62 4.99 22.75 9.25
C GLY A 62 5.14 22.13 7.87
N SER A 63 6.37 22.00 7.42
CA SER A 63 6.67 21.31 6.17
C SER A 63 8.00 20.57 6.26
N PHE A 64 8.11 19.47 5.51
CA PHE A 64 9.37 18.74 5.34
C PHE A 64 9.55 18.26 3.91
N LYS A 65 10.80 18.05 3.52
CA LYS A 65 11.16 17.53 2.20
C LYS A 65 11.91 16.22 2.33
N GLN A 66 11.43 15.17 1.65
CA GLN A 66 12.10 13.88 1.58
C GLN A 66 11.88 13.23 0.21
N TYR A 67 12.59 12.14 -0.06
CA TYR A 67 12.29 11.31 -1.22
C TYR A 67 10.96 10.57 -1.00
N PRO A 68 10.06 10.51 -2.01
CA PRO A 68 8.75 9.88 -1.90
C PRO A 68 8.83 8.34 -1.94
N MET A 69 9.70 7.77 -1.13
CA MET A 69 9.92 6.32 -1.08
C MET A 69 10.20 5.85 0.33
N ARG A 70 10.01 4.56 0.55
CA ARG A 70 10.37 3.84 1.78
C ARG A 70 10.88 2.45 1.40
N LEU A 71 11.58 1.80 2.31
CA LEU A 71 12.00 0.41 2.16
C LEU A 71 10.77 -0.50 2.05
N ALA A 72 10.85 -1.48 1.15
CA ALA A 72 9.76 -2.41 0.84
C ALA A 72 10.19 -3.84 1.17
N TRP A 73 10.64 -4.09 2.42
CA TRP A 73 10.99 -5.42 2.90
C TRP A 73 9.76 -6.33 2.99
N ALA A 74 8.69 -5.79 3.55
CA ALA A 74 7.40 -6.44 3.66
C ALA A 74 6.29 -5.38 3.76
N ILE A 75 5.08 -5.76 3.37
CA ILE A 75 3.87 -4.96 3.55
C ILE A 75 2.79 -5.79 4.22
N THR A 76 1.94 -5.17 4.99
CA THR A 76 0.81 -5.87 5.58
C THR A 76 -0.22 -6.20 4.49
N ILE A 77 -0.98 -7.28 4.72
CA ILE A 77 -2.06 -7.70 3.81
C ILE A 77 -3.03 -6.54 3.54
N HIS A 78 -3.38 -5.74 4.56
CA HIS A 78 -4.24 -4.57 4.37
C HIS A 78 -3.63 -3.52 3.42
N LYS A 79 -2.33 -3.25 3.53
CA LYS A 79 -1.66 -2.28 2.65
C LYS A 79 -1.43 -2.81 1.23
N SER A 80 -1.56 -4.11 1.01
CA SER A 80 -1.50 -4.72 -0.31
C SER A 80 -2.85 -4.69 -1.06
N GLN A 81 -3.94 -4.27 -0.41
CA GLN A 81 -5.23 -4.14 -1.07
C GLN A 81 -5.15 -3.18 -2.26
N GLY A 82 -5.76 -3.59 -3.38
CA GLY A 82 -5.68 -2.83 -4.64
C GLY A 82 -4.37 -2.98 -5.41
N GLN A 83 -3.37 -3.69 -4.87
CA GLN A 83 -2.12 -3.99 -5.56
C GLN A 83 -2.14 -5.43 -6.10
N THR A 84 -1.39 -5.66 -7.17
CA THR A 84 -1.23 -6.97 -7.78
C THR A 84 0.25 -7.24 -8.03
N PHE A 85 0.69 -8.46 -7.78
CA PHE A 85 2.09 -8.87 -7.88
C PHE A 85 2.23 -10.14 -8.73
N GLU A 86 3.35 -10.26 -9.42
CA GLU A 86 3.71 -11.49 -10.15
C GLU A 86 4.15 -12.61 -9.19
N LYS A 87 4.84 -12.21 -8.11
CA LYS A 87 5.32 -13.15 -7.07
C LYS A 87 5.10 -12.54 -5.69
N VAL A 88 4.63 -13.36 -4.76
CA VAL A 88 4.43 -12.98 -3.36
C VAL A 88 4.86 -14.11 -2.44
N ILE A 89 5.49 -13.74 -1.33
CA ILE A 89 5.71 -14.64 -0.19
C ILE A 89 4.71 -14.22 0.88
N ILE A 90 3.81 -15.14 1.26
CA ILE A 90 2.76 -14.85 2.24
C ILE A 90 3.15 -15.48 3.58
N ASP A 91 3.30 -14.64 4.59
CA ASP A 91 3.53 -15.04 5.96
C ASP A 91 2.23 -15.03 6.76
N MET A 92 1.73 -16.24 7.08
CA MET A 92 0.57 -16.45 7.93
C MET A 92 0.95 -17.06 9.29
N SER A 93 2.20 -16.87 9.75
CA SER A 93 2.71 -17.50 10.98
C SER A 93 1.85 -17.19 12.21
N GLN A 94 1.34 -15.97 12.31
CA GLN A 94 0.43 -15.55 13.38
C GLN A 94 -1.05 -15.92 13.14
N GLY A 95 -1.36 -16.57 12.01
CA GLY A 95 -2.73 -16.85 11.59
C GLY A 95 -3.46 -15.61 11.06
N SER A 96 -4.73 -15.82 10.66
CA SER A 96 -5.64 -14.70 10.36
C SER A 96 -6.26 -14.18 11.63
N PHE A 97 -6.49 -12.88 11.72
CA PHE A 97 -7.21 -12.22 12.81
C PHE A 97 -8.45 -11.47 12.33
N ALA A 98 -8.68 -11.38 11.02
CA ALA A 98 -9.83 -10.71 10.46
C ALA A 98 -10.52 -11.57 9.38
N PRO A 99 -11.85 -11.48 9.25
CA PRO A 99 -12.57 -12.15 8.17
C PRO A 99 -12.07 -11.74 6.79
N GLY A 100 -11.91 -12.73 5.88
CA GLY A 100 -11.45 -12.51 4.51
C GLY A 100 -9.97 -12.19 4.36
N GLN A 101 -9.19 -12.10 5.43
CA GLN A 101 -7.77 -11.72 5.37
C GLN A 101 -6.95 -12.67 4.49
N LEU A 102 -7.15 -13.99 4.63
CA LEU A 102 -6.49 -14.98 3.80
C LEU A 102 -6.86 -14.81 2.31
N TYR A 103 -8.14 -14.59 2.01
CA TYR A 103 -8.59 -14.32 0.64
C TYR A 103 -7.87 -13.10 0.05
N VAL A 104 -7.79 -12.00 0.80
CA VAL A 104 -7.07 -10.80 0.36
C VAL A 104 -5.62 -11.12 0.07
N ALA A 105 -4.93 -11.88 0.93
CA ALA A 105 -3.53 -12.25 0.74
C ALA A 105 -3.32 -13.06 -0.54
N LEU A 106 -4.10 -14.14 -0.74
CA LEU A 106 -4.00 -15.01 -1.91
C LEU A 106 -4.35 -14.27 -3.20
N SER A 107 -5.36 -13.39 -3.17
CA SER A 107 -5.78 -12.61 -4.34
C SER A 107 -4.79 -11.51 -4.75
N ARG A 108 -3.67 -11.34 -4.05
CA ARG A 108 -2.64 -10.36 -4.44
C ARG A 108 -1.72 -10.84 -5.54
N CYS A 109 -1.70 -12.13 -5.85
CA CYS A 109 -0.89 -12.68 -6.93
C CYS A 109 -1.72 -12.94 -8.19
N ILE A 110 -1.11 -12.74 -9.34
CA ILE A 110 -1.78 -12.97 -10.64
C ILE A 110 -1.93 -14.45 -10.98
N SER A 111 -1.11 -15.33 -10.37
CA SER A 111 -1.14 -16.77 -10.61
C SER A 111 -0.81 -17.56 -9.34
N LEU A 112 -1.23 -18.82 -9.28
CA LEU A 112 -0.90 -19.69 -8.15
C LEU A 112 0.59 -20.01 -8.08
N GLU A 113 1.26 -20.11 -9.21
CA GLU A 113 2.71 -20.40 -9.31
C GLU A 113 3.56 -19.26 -8.74
N GLY A 114 2.99 -18.05 -8.67
CA GLY A 114 3.65 -16.88 -8.07
C GLY A 114 3.52 -16.81 -6.56
N ILE A 115 2.74 -17.72 -5.93
CA ILE A 115 2.51 -17.69 -4.48
C ILE A 115 3.46 -18.67 -3.79
N GLU A 116 4.22 -18.15 -2.84
CA GLU A 116 4.98 -18.92 -1.87
C GLU A 116 4.40 -18.71 -0.47
N LEU A 117 4.24 -19.78 0.29
CA LEU A 117 3.74 -19.74 1.66
C LEU A 117 4.88 -20.08 2.63
N LEU A 118 5.13 -19.24 3.63
CA LEU A 118 6.14 -19.55 4.67
C LEU A 118 5.73 -20.74 5.55
N ARG A 119 4.45 -21.07 5.61
CA ARG A 119 3.93 -22.30 6.22
C ARG A 119 2.67 -22.76 5.49
N PRO A 120 2.32 -24.06 5.61
CA PRO A 120 1.04 -24.56 5.12
C PRO A 120 -0.15 -23.82 5.76
N LEU A 121 -1.19 -23.59 4.97
CA LEU A 121 -2.44 -22.99 5.46
C LEU A 121 -3.18 -23.97 6.36
N LYS A 122 -3.83 -23.43 7.40
CA LYS A 122 -4.67 -24.16 8.34
C LYS A 122 -6.14 -23.73 8.15
N LYS A 123 -7.07 -24.60 8.52
CA LYS A 123 -8.50 -24.27 8.52
C LYS A 123 -8.80 -23.03 9.37
N SER A 124 -8.06 -22.82 10.46
CA SER A 124 -8.16 -21.65 11.32
C SER A 124 -7.76 -20.32 10.64
N ASP A 125 -7.03 -20.36 9.53
CA ASP A 125 -6.66 -19.16 8.78
C ASP A 125 -7.86 -18.65 7.95
N VAL A 126 -8.88 -19.50 7.74
CA VAL A 126 -10.10 -19.12 7.03
C VAL A 126 -11.11 -18.58 8.04
N ILE A 127 -11.15 -17.27 8.19
CA ILE A 127 -12.15 -16.59 9.02
C ILE A 127 -13.24 -16.03 8.13
N VAL A 128 -14.48 -16.40 8.42
CA VAL A 128 -15.67 -15.93 7.67
C VAL A 128 -16.55 -15.09 8.60
N ASN A 129 -17.10 -14.01 8.09
CA ASN A 129 -18.06 -13.20 8.82
C ASN A 129 -19.44 -13.89 8.78
N LYS A 130 -19.87 -14.43 9.94
CA LYS A 130 -21.16 -15.13 10.07
C LYS A 130 -22.38 -14.26 9.71
N GLN A 131 -22.29 -12.95 9.91
CA GLN A 131 -23.37 -12.02 9.55
C GLN A 131 -23.59 -11.95 8.04
N LEU A 132 -22.51 -12.05 7.24
CA LEU A 132 -22.60 -12.07 5.77
C LEU A 132 -23.23 -13.36 5.26
N ILE A 133 -22.95 -14.51 5.89
CA ILE A 133 -23.59 -15.78 5.52
C ILE A 133 -25.09 -15.68 5.74
N GLY A 134 -25.54 -15.25 6.93
CA GLY A 134 -26.97 -15.09 7.22
C GLY A 134 -27.68 -14.01 6.40
N PHE A 135 -26.94 -13.08 5.79
CA PHE A 135 -27.51 -12.12 4.83
C PHE A 135 -27.74 -12.79 3.46
N GLN A 136 -26.79 -13.59 3.00
CA GLN A 136 -26.86 -14.28 1.72
C GLN A 136 -28.02 -15.29 1.68
N ASP A 137 -28.27 -16.00 2.80
CA ASP A 137 -29.40 -16.94 2.94
C ASP A 137 -30.78 -16.25 2.88
N ARG A 138 -30.86 -14.93 3.06
CA ARG A 138 -32.10 -14.14 2.96
C ARG A 138 -32.36 -13.58 1.56
N LEU A 139 -31.40 -13.67 0.64
CA LEU A 139 -31.50 -13.16 -0.72
C LEU A 139 -31.86 -14.24 -1.74
N ILE A 140 -31.93 -15.49 -1.32
CA ILE A 140 -32.37 -16.67 -2.08
C ILE A 140 -33.75 -17.08 -1.59
#